data_82f2b2616faf861056093811835eeda8
#
_entry.id   82f2b2616faf861056093811835eeda8
#
_cell.length_a   1.000
_cell.length_b   1.000
_cell.length_c   1.000
_cell.angle_alpha   90.00
_cell.angle_beta   90.00
_cell.angle_gamma   90.00
#
_symmetry.space_group_name_H-M   'P 1'
#
loop_
_entity.id
_entity.type
_entity.pdbx_description
1 polymer ?
#
loop_
_entity_poly.entity_id
_entity_poly.type
_entity_poly.pdbx_seq_one_letter_code
_entity_poly.pdbx_strand_id
1 'polypeptide(L)'
;HRWVKESAEDLRATLPYPLKGLDSDNGSEFKNHQMVRSCADNGIAFTRSRSYKKNDNCFVEQKNYSNVRHIVGYYRYEGEACRIALQNLYDKWNLLVNYFYPSMKILAKERKDAHTYKKYDSAKTPSRRAIESDKISEEINSRLIGQKARLNVVQLKKEVEEALDVVLQLAKKWNQQ
;
A
#
# COMPACT_ATOMS: atom_id res chain seq x y z
N HIS A 1 19.35 0.90 -2.12
CA HIS A 1 18.99 2.02 -3.01
C HIS A 1 18.40 1.55 -4.35
N ARG A 2 19.07 0.63 -5.08
CA ARG A 2 18.64 0.09 -6.37
C ARG A 2 17.24 -0.55 -6.26
N TRP A 3 17.04 -1.45 -5.32
CA TRP A 3 15.78 -2.18 -5.11
C TRP A 3 14.57 -1.27 -4.86
N VAL A 4 14.75 -0.16 -4.13
CA VAL A 4 13.67 0.80 -3.86
C VAL A 4 13.20 1.47 -5.16
N LYS A 5 14.15 1.85 -6.02
CA LYS A 5 13.81 2.44 -7.34
C LYS A 5 13.07 1.43 -8.22
N GLU A 6 13.60 0.20 -8.34
CA GLU A 6 12.97 -0.88 -9.11
C GLU A 6 11.54 -1.14 -8.62
N SER A 7 11.34 -1.27 -7.29
CA SER A 7 10.01 -1.46 -6.70
C SER A 7 9.06 -0.29 -6.98
N ALA A 8 9.54 0.95 -7.02
CA ALA A 8 8.71 2.11 -7.36
C ALA A 8 8.33 2.13 -8.85
N GLU A 9 9.21 1.67 -9.72
CA GLU A 9 8.96 1.52 -11.16
C GLU A 9 7.94 0.40 -11.41
N ASP A 10 8.09 -0.75 -10.76
CA ASP A 10 7.13 -1.86 -10.81
C ASP A 10 5.74 -1.44 -10.31
N LEU A 11 5.70 -0.73 -9.17
CA LEU A 11 4.45 -0.18 -8.66
C LEU A 11 3.78 0.74 -9.68
N ARG A 12 4.56 1.63 -10.32
CA ARG A 12 4.05 2.53 -11.34
C ARG A 12 3.48 1.79 -12.55
N ALA A 13 4.12 0.72 -12.96
CA ALA A 13 3.68 -0.11 -14.09
C ALA A 13 2.38 -0.88 -13.80
N THR A 14 2.18 -1.27 -12.53
CA THR A 14 1.02 -2.08 -12.11
C THR A 14 -0.20 -1.25 -11.72
N LEU A 15 -0.02 0.03 -11.35
CA LEU A 15 -1.13 0.89 -10.99
C LEU A 15 -2.07 1.12 -12.19
N PRO A 16 -3.39 1.10 -11.99
CA PRO A 16 -4.35 1.33 -13.05
C PRO A 16 -4.42 2.80 -13.52
N TYR A 17 -3.80 3.72 -12.79
CA TYR A 17 -3.75 5.17 -13.06
C TYR A 17 -2.36 5.72 -12.75
N PRO A 18 -2.01 6.90 -13.31
CA PRO A 18 -0.68 7.49 -13.11
C PRO A 18 -0.37 7.76 -11.63
N LEU A 19 0.80 7.33 -11.19
CA LEU A 19 1.33 7.69 -9.87
C LEU A 19 1.65 9.19 -9.84
N LYS A 20 1.02 9.95 -8.95
CA LYS A 20 1.17 11.40 -8.83
C LYS A 20 2.11 11.83 -7.70
N GLY A 21 2.24 11.02 -6.68
CA GLY A 21 3.08 11.33 -5.52
C GLY A 21 3.61 10.08 -4.86
N LEU A 22 4.80 10.21 -4.29
CA LEU A 22 5.45 9.20 -3.47
C LEU A 22 5.91 9.87 -2.19
N ASP A 23 5.42 9.39 -1.06
CA ASP A 23 5.82 9.84 0.26
C ASP A 23 6.64 8.77 0.97
N SER A 24 7.76 9.17 1.56
CA SER A 24 8.66 8.25 2.26
C SER A 24 9.06 8.78 3.63
N ASP A 25 9.50 7.91 4.48
CA ASP A 25 10.19 8.30 5.70
C ASP A 25 11.58 8.88 5.41
N ASN A 26 12.33 9.17 6.48
CA ASN A 26 13.68 9.71 6.35
C ASN A 26 14.77 8.63 6.28
N GLY A 27 14.42 7.40 5.89
CA GLY A 27 15.35 6.29 5.74
C GLY A 27 16.48 6.61 4.74
N SER A 28 17.66 6.05 4.99
CA SER A 28 18.85 6.27 4.13
C SER A 28 18.65 5.71 2.73
N GLU A 29 17.83 4.67 2.60
CA GLU A 29 17.45 4.02 1.34
C GLU A 29 16.71 4.97 0.39
N PHE A 30 15.99 5.96 0.91
CA PHE A 30 15.28 6.99 0.14
C PHE A 30 16.13 8.26 -0.11
N LYS A 31 17.31 8.36 0.50
CA LYS A 31 18.27 9.48 0.27
C LYS A 31 19.06 9.28 -1.02
N ASN A 32 18.41 8.82 -2.06
CA ASN A 32 19.06 8.48 -3.32
C ASN A 32 18.73 9.51 -4.41
N HIS A 33 19.75 10.17 -4.93
CA HIS A 33 19.61 11.09 -6.07
C HIS A 33 18.94 10.45 -7.29
N GLN A 34 19.10 9.14 -7.48
CA GLN A 34 18.47 8.42 -8.60
C GLN A 34 16.96 8.35 -8.43
N MET A 35 16.46 8.14 -7.19
CA MET A 35 15.02 8.13 -6.91
C MET A 35 14.40 9.50 -7.10
N VAL A 36 15.04 10.55 -6.55
CA VAL A 36 14.57 11.93 -6.70
C VAL A 36 14.51 12.31 -8.18
N ARG A 37 15.56 12.00 -8.94
CA ARG A 37 15.63 12.27 -10.38
C ARG A 37 14.57 11.47 -11.14
N SER A 38 14.42 10.19 -10.86
CA SER A 38 13.38 9.35 -11.48
C SER A 38 11.97 9.87 -11.22
N CYS A 39 11.67 10.34 -10.00
CA CYS A 39 10.39 10.97 -9.70
C CYS A 39 10.20 12.27 -10.48
N ALA A 40 11.21 13.13 -10.54
CA ALA A 40 11.16 14.39 -11.29
C ALA A 40 10.94 14.16 -12.79
N ASP A 41 11.70 13.25 -13.40
CA ASP A 41 11.60 12.88 -14.82
C ASP A 41 10.22 12.33 -15.20
N ASN A 42 9.51 11.72 -14.24
CA ASN A 42 8.18 11.15 -14.43
C ASN A 42 7.03 12.03 -13.90
N GLY A 43 7.30 13.25 -13.48
CA GLY A 43 6.28 14.16 -12.95
C GLY A 43 5.62 13.68 -11.65
N ILE A 44 6.36 12.91 -10.84
CA ILE A 44 5.90 12.37 -9.55
C ILE A 44 6.39 13.30 -8.44
N ALA A 45 5.46 13.86 -7.64
CA ALA A 45 5.80 14.63 -6.46
C ALA A 45 6.43 13.70 -5.41
N PHE A 46 7.72 13.92 -5.11
CA PHE A 46 8.41 13.15 -4.08
C PHE A 46 8.49 13.96 -2.79
N THR A 47 7.90 13.43 -1.73
CA THR A 47 7.95 13.99 -0.39
C THR A 47 8.67 13.06 0.57
N ARG A 48 9.29 13.65 1.58
CA ARG A 48 10.02 12.90 2.61
C ARG A 48 9.85 13.57 3.95
N SER A 49 9.68 12.74 4.97
CA SER A 49 9.62 13.19 6.36
C SER A 49 10.88 13.95 6.76
N ARG A 50 10.70 15.03 7.51
CA ARG A 50 11.80 15.83 8.05
C ARG A 50 12.53 15.07 9.15
N SER A 51 13.84 15.27 9.24
CA SER A 51 14.64 14.68 10.30
C SER A 51 14.12 15.11 11.68
N TYR A 52 14.00 14.16 12.60
CA TYR A 52 13.52 14.35 13.98
C TYR A 52 12.08 14.86 14.13
N LYS A 53 11.27 14.87 13.06
CA LYS A 53 9.86 15.25 13.12
C LYS A 53 8.96 14.01 13.05
N LYS A 54 8.74 13.34 14.18
CA LYS A 54 7.95 12.10 14.28
C LYS A 54 6.55 12.21 13.69
N ASN A 55 5.93 13.40 13.77
CA ASN A 55 4.58 13.60 13.24
C ASN A 55 4.50 13.53 11.70
N ASP A 56 5.61 13.69 11.01
CA ASP A 56 5.65 13.60 9.54
C ASP A 56 5.53 12.14 9.06
N ASN A 57 5.92 11.17 9.90
CA ASN A 57 5.91 9.73 9.58
C ASN A 57 4.57 9.03 9.79
N CYS A 58 3.55 9.71 10.33
CA CYS A 58 2.32 9.06 10.80
C CYS A 58 1.61 8.24 9.71
N PHE A 59 1.65 8.68 8.45
CA PHE A 59 1.02 7.95 7.34
C PHE A 59 1.83 6.71 6.95
N VAL A 60 3.15 6.82 6.86
CA VAL A 60 4.05 5.70 6.53
C VAL A 60 3.98 4.64 7.62
N GLU A 61 4.10 5.05 8.90
CA GLU A 61 4.03 4.16 10.05
C GLU A 61 2.68 3.45 10.15
N GLN A 62 1.57 4.17 9.96
CA GLN A 62 0.22 3.58 9.97
C GLN A 62 0.08 2.53 8.86
N LYS A 63 0.56 2.81 7.66
CA LYS A 63 0.47 1.88 6.52
C LYS A 63 1.40 0.69 6.69
N ASN A 64 2.61 0.89 7.19
CA ASN A 64 3.51 -0.19 7.54
C ASN A 64 2.89 -1.11 8.59
N TYR A 65 2.28 -0.56 9.64
CA TYR A 65 1.61 -1.35 10.65
C TYR A 65 0.44 -2.14 10.07
N SER A 66 -0.52 -1.47 9.42
CA SER A 66 -1.78 -2.10 8.98
C SER A 66 -1.61 -3.06 7.80
N ASN A 67 -0.69 -2.78 6.88
CA ASN A 67 -0.54 -3.57 5.65
C ASN A 67 0.68 -4.49 5.64
N VAL A 68 1.60 -4.35 6.60
CA VAL A 68 2.77 -5.22 6.70
C VAL A 68 2.77 -5.93 8.04
N ARG A 69 3.00 -5.21 9.14
CA ARG A 69 3.22 -5.83 10.45
C ARG A 69 2.01 -6.58 10.99
N HIS A 70 0.82 -6.10 10.74
CA HIS A 70 -0.41 -6.77 11.15
C HIS A 70 -0.66 -8.08 10.37
N ILE A 71 -0.13 -8.20 9.15
CA ILE A 71 -0.33 -9.37 8.29
C ILE A 71 0.77 -10.39 8.51
N VAL A 72 2.03 -10.00 8.25
CA VAL A 72 3.17 -10.92 8.26
C VAL A 72 3.98 -10.88 9.57
N GLY A 73 3.65 -10.00 10.52
CA GLY A 73 4.36 -9.90 11.81
C GLY A 73 5.74 -9.27 11.71
N TYR A 74 6.61 -9.66 12.67
CA TYR A 74 7.96 -9.11 12.83
C TYR A 74 9.06 -10.13 12.57
N TYR A 75 8.73 -11.20 11.85
CA TYR A 75 9.71 -12.22 11.49
C TYR A 75 10.77 -11.66 10.54
N ARG A 76 11.93 -12.28 10.54
CA ARG A 76 12.97 -12.07 9.54
C ARG A 76 12.64 -12.89 8.30
N TYR A 77 12.58 -12.23 7.16
CA TYR A 77 12.28 -12.83 5.86
C TYR A 77 13.52 -12.74 4.99
N GLU A 78 14.11 -13.88 4.64
CA GLU A 78 15.33 -13.93 3.83
C GLU A 78 15.22 -14.95 2.71
N GLY A 79 16.01 -14.71 1.68
CA GLY A 79 16.13 -15.59 0.54
C GLY A 79 15.03 -15.41 -0.51
N GLU A 80 15.29 -15.97 -1.67
CA GLU A 80 14.44 -15.81 -2.85
C GLU A 80 13.06 -16.48 -2.66
N ALA A 81 13.01 -17.62 -1.97
CA ALA A 81 11.74 -18.30 -1.68
C ALA A 81 10.80 -17.41 -0.84
N CYS A 82 11.32 -16.71 0.20
CA CYS A 82 10.53 -15.77 0.98
C CYS A 82 10.07 -14.57 0.14
N ARG A 83 10.94 -14.04 -0.74
CA ARG A 83 10.59 -12.95 -1.63
C ARG A 83 9.42 -13.31 -2.55
N ILE A 84 9.49 -14.48 -3.20
CA ILE A 84 8.42 -14.98 -4.09
C ILE A 84 7.11 -15.21 -3.32
N ALA A 85 7.18 -15.81 -2.14
CA ALA A 85 6.01 -16.07 -1.31
C ALA A 85 5.35 -14.75 -0.84
N LEU A 86 6.14 -13.75 -0.42
CA LEU A 86 5.64 -12.43 -0.07
C LEU A 86 4.99 -11.73 -1.26
N GLN A 87 5.60 -11.78 -2.44
CA GLN A 87 5.01 -11.21 -3.65
C GLN A 87 3.64 -11.83 -3.95
N ASN A 88 3.55 -13.16 -3.96
CA ASN A 88 2.29 -13.87 -4.18
C ASN A 88 1.21 -13.52 -3.13
N LEU A 89 1.59 -13.39 -1.86
CA LEU A 89 0.68 -12.94 -0.81
C LEU A 89 0.16 -11.53 -1.08
N TYR A 90 1.05 -10.58 -1.38
CA TYR A 90 0.67 -9.18 -1.55
C TYR A 90 -0.09 -8.92 -2.84
N ASP A 91 0.13 -9.70 -3.90
CA ASP A 91 -0.68 -9.64 -5.11
C ASP A 91 -2.16 -9.93 -4.80
N LYS A 92 -2.43 -10.97 -4.01
CA LYS A 92 -3.79 -11.34 -3.57
C LYS A 92 -4.34 -10.37 -2.52
N TRP A 93 -3.53 -9.99 -1.55
CA TRP A 93 -3.90 -9.05 -0.49
C TRP A 93 -4.30 -7.69 -1.07
N ASN A 94 -3.56 -7.18 -2.03
CA ASN A 94 -3.88 -5.92 -2.69
C ASN A 94 -5.23 -5.96 -3.40
N LEU A 95 -5.58 -7.07 -4.06
CA LEU A 95 -6.91 -7.24 -4.64
C LEU A 95 -8.00 -7.24 -3.56
N LEU A 96 -7.80 -7.98 -2.48
CA LEU A 96 -8.76 -8.06 -1.37
C LEU A 96 -9.02 -6.69 -0.75
N VAL A 97 -7.96 -5.95 -0.41
CA VAL A 97 -8.07 -4.63 0.23
C VAL A 97 -8.67 -3.61 -0.72
N ASN A 98 -8.20 -3.56 -1.96
CA ASN A 98 -8.62 -2.52 -2.89
C ASN A 98 -10.07 -2.69 -3.36
N TYR A 99 -10.59 -3.90 -3.41
CA TYR A 99 -11.93 -4.15 -3.93
C TYR A 99 -12.99 -4.45 -2.87
N PHE A 100 -12.58 -4.91 -1.67
CA PHE A 100 -13.54 -5.42 -0.69
C PHE A 100 -13.41 -4.82 0.71
N TYR A 101 -12.29 -4.15 1.06
CA TYR A 101 -12.14 -3.54 2.38
C TYR A 101 -12.43 -2.04 2.32
N PRO A 102 -13.62 -1.61 2.81
CA PRO A 102 -13.95 -0.19 2.83
C PRO A 102 -13.24 0.53 3.96
N SER A 103 -12.98 1.81 3.74
CA SER A 103 -12.44 2.73 4.73
C SER A 103 -13.17 4.06 4.69
N MET A 104 -13.20 4.76 5.82
CA MET A 104 -13.74 6.12 5.91
C MET A 104 -12.61 7.14 5.88
N LYS A 105 -12.82 8.28 5.22
CA LYS A 105 -11.92 9.43 5.25
C LYS A 105 -12.50 10.53 6.10
N ILE A 106 -11.62 11.25 6.81
CA ILE A 106 -12.03 12.42 7.59
C ILE A 106 -12.38 13.56 6.63
N LEU A 107 -13.63 14.05 6.72
CA LEU A 107 -14.10 15.22 5.97
C LEU A 107 -13.82 16.52 6.71
N ALA A 108 -14.00 16.50 8.03
CA ALA A 108 -13.75 17.66 8.87
C ALA A 108 -13.19 17.21 10.22
N LYS A 109 -12.35 18.08 10.79
CA LYS A 109 -11.79 17.91 12.13
C LYS A 109 -11.93 19.25 12.85
N GLU A 110 -12.67 19.24 13.91
CA GLU A 110 -12.91 20.43 14.75
C GLU A 110 -12.42 20.15 16.16
N ARG A 111 -11.67 21.08 16.73
CA ARG A 111 -11.25 21.01 18.14
C ARG A 111 -12.11 21.96 18.94
N LYS A 112 -12.82 21.42 19.94
CA LYS A 112 -13.55 22.20 20.94
C LYS A 112 -12.96 21.89 22.31
N ASP A 113 -12.31 22.85 22.91
CA ASP A 113 -11.58 22.71 24.17
C ASP A 113 -10.55 21.55 24.13
N ALA A 114 -10.70 20.58 25.02
CA ALA A 114 -9.83 19.39 25.10
C ALA A 114 -10.23 18.28 24.11
N HIS A 115 -11.40 18.36 23.47
CA HIS A 115 -11.94 17.31 22.63
C HIS A 115 -11.76 17.60 21.13
N THR A 116 -11.51 16.53 20.36
CA THR A 116 -11.42 16.62 18.91
C THR A 116 -12.59 15.82 18.29
N TYR A 117 -13.46 16.51 17.58
CA TYR A 117 -14.58 15.95 16.83
C TYR A 117 -14.14 15.71 15.39
N LYS A 118 -14.45 14.52 14.86
CA LYS A 118 -14.12 14.13 13.49
C LYS A 118 -15.39 13.74 12.76
N LYS A 119 -15.62 14.35 11.60
CA LYS A 119 -16.69 13.95 10.68
C LYS A 119 -16.08 13.11 9.57
N TYR A 120 -16.68 11.96 9.34
CA TYR A 120 -16.21 11.01 8.32
C TYR A 120 -17.17 10.97 7.13
N ASP A 121 -16.66 10.56 5.97
CA ASP A 121 -17.47 10.20 4.81
C ASP A 121 -18.07 8.78 4.97
N SER A 122 -18.89 8.38 3.98
CA SER A 122 -19.37 7.01 3.89
C SER A 122 -18.23 6.04 3.60
N ALA A 123 -18.28 4.85 4.20
CA ALA A 123 -17.28 3.81 3.97
C ALA A 123 -17.27 3.35 2.51
N LYS A 124 -16.11 3.47 1.84
CA LYS A 124 -15.92 3.10 0.44
C LYS A 124 -14.60 2.35 0.27
N THR A 125 -14.58 1.37 -0.63
CA THR A 125 -13.33 0.70 -1.02
C THR A 125 -12.44 1.62 -1.85
N PRO A 126 -11.11 1.42 -1.88
CA PRO A 126 -10.22 2.19 -2.73
C PRO A 126 -10.63 2.19 -4.21
N SER A 127 -11.04 1.03 -4.76
CA SER A 127 -11.52 0.92 -6.15
C SER A 127 -12.78 1.75 -6.39
N ARG A 128 -13.75 1.72 -5.45
CA ARG A 128 -14.96 2.53 -5.56
C ARG A 128 -14.66 4.02 -5.54
N ARG A 129 -13.71 4.45 -4.70
CA ARG A 129 -13.27 5.86 -4.69
C ARG A 129 -12.61 6.29 -5.98
N ALA A 130 -11.86 5.38 -6.63
CA ALA A 130 -11.27 5.65 -7.94
C ALA A 130 -12.36 5.80 -9.00
N ILE A 131 -13.31 4.88 -9.06
CA ILE A 131 -14.43 4.88 -10.03
C ILE A 131 -15.30 6.13 -9.89
N GLU A 132 -15.56 6.60 -8.68
CA GLU A 132 -16.35 7.79 -8.38
C GLU A 132 -15.56 9.10 -8.57
N SER A 133 -14.29 9.03 -8.96
CA SER A 133 -13.44 10.22 -9.16
C SER A 133 -13.57 10.74 -10.59
N ASP A 134 -13.78 12.02 -10.72
CA ASP A 134 -13.77 12.77 -11.99
C ASP A 134 -12.40 12.84 -12.68
N LYS A 135 -11.34 12.40 -11.99
CA LYS A 135 -9.93 12.40 -12.45
C LYS A 135 -9.51 11.11 -13.14
N ILE A 136 -10.37 10.11 -13.18
CA ILE A 136 -10.09 8.80 -13.74
C ILE A 136 -10.89 8.65 -15.05
N SER A 137 -10.21 8.19 -16.12
CA SER A 137 -10.85 8.00 -17.41
C SER A 137 -11.90 6.86 -17.39
N GLU A 138 -12.89 6.94 -18.26
CA GLU A 138 -13.91 5.89 -18.39
C GLU A 138 -13.33 4.53 -18.76
N GLU A 139 -12.24 4.50 -19.53
CA GLU A 139 -11.54 3.27 -19.87
C GLU A 139 -10.97 2.58 -18.61
N ILE A 140 -10.31 3.35 -17.73
CA ILE A 140 -9.79 2.83 -16.46
C ILE A 140 -10.95 2.41 -15.56
N ASN A 141 -12.04 3.17 -15.50
CA ASN A 141 -13.23 2.83 -14.72
C ASN A 141 -13.82 1.50 -15.18
N SER A 142 -14.00 1.31 -16.49
CA SER A 142 -14.50 0.06 -17.08
C SER A 142 -13.61 -1.13 -16.73
N ARG A 143 -12.28 -0.94 -16.76
CA ARG A 143 -11.31 -1.98 -16.36
C ARG A 143 -11.43 -2.34 -14.88
N LEU A 144 -11.55 -1.35 -13.99
CA LEU A 144 -11.71 -1.58 -12.54
C LEU A 144 -13.03 -2.31 -12.23
N ILE A 145 -14.13 -1.93 -12.88
CA ILE A 145 -15.43 -2.58 -12.73
C ILE A 145 -15.36 -4.02 -13.24
N GLY A 146 -14.79 -4.24 -14.42
CA GLY A 146 -14.62 -5.58 -15.00
C GLY A 146 -13.71 -6.48 -14.15
N GLN A 147 -12.65 -5.92 -13.56
CA GLN A 147 -11.80 -6.68 -12.63
C GLN A 147 -12.58 -7.08 -11.38
N LYS A 148 -13.34 -6.16 -10.77
CA LYS A 148 -14.17 -6.45 -9.60
C LYS A 148 -15.19 -7.56 -9.88
N ALA A 149 -15.83 -7.54 -11.04
CA ALA A 149 -16.83 -8.54 -11.41
C ALA A 149 -16.28 -9.97 -11.51
N ARG A 150 -14.98 -10.12 -11.77
CA ARG A 150 -14.29 -11.42 -11.85
C ARG A 150 -13.81 -11.95 -10.50
N LEU A 151 -13.82 -11.11 -9.46
CA LEU A 151 -13.30 -11.48 -8.14
C LEU A 151 -14.41 -12.05 -7.27
N ASN A 152 -14.11 -13.19 -6.65
CA ASN A 152 -14.93 -13.78 -5.58
C ASN A 152 -14.23 -13.51 -4.24
N VAL A 153 -14.88 -12.76 -3.35
CA VAL A 153 -14.29 -12.35 -2.08
C VAL A 153 -13.97 -13.53 -1.16
N VAL A 154 -14.81 -14.57 -1.16
CA VAL A 154 -14.61 -15.75 -0.30
C VAL A 154 -13.41 -16.56 -0.79
N GLN A 155 -13.35 -16.79 -2.10
CA GLN A 155 -12.22 -17.49 -2.72
C GLN A 155 -10.92 -16.71 -2.53
N LEU A 156 -10.94 -15.40 -2.78
CA LEU A 156 -9.76 -14.53 -2.65
C LEU A 156 -9.25 -14.48 -1.20
N LYS A 157 -10.16 -14.45 -0.21
CA LYS A 157 -9.79 -14.51 1.20
C LYS A 157 -9.08 -15.82 1.53
N LYS A 158 -9.61 -16.95 1.05
CA LYS A 158 -8.98 -18.26 1.23
C LYS A 158 -7.58 -18.31 0.61
N GLU A 159 -7.42 -17.78 -0.62
CA GLU A 159 -6.12 -17.71 -1.29
C GLU A 159 -5.11 -16.85 -0.56
N VAL A 160 -5.56 -15.75 0.10
CA VAL A 160 -4.71 -14.91 0.96
C VAL A 160 -4.27 -15.69 2.20
N GLU A 161 -5.17 -16.41 2.86
CA GLU A 161 -4.87 -17.24 4.04
C GLU A 161 -3.84 -18.34 3.70
N GLU A 162 -4.05 -19.06 2.59
CA GLU A 162 -3.12 -20.07 2.09
C GLU A 162 -1.73 -19.48 1.76
N ALA A 163 -1.70 -18.34 1.11
CA ALA A 163 -0.44 -17.65 0.79
C ALA A 163 0.29 -17.15 2.05
N LEU A 164 -0.45 -16.68 3.05
CA LEU A 164 0.09 -16.26 4.34
C LEU A 164 0.72 -17.44 5.09
N ASP A 165 0.07 -18.59 5.11
CA ASP A 165 0.59 -19.80 5.75
C ASP A 165 1.94 -20.21 5.15
N VAL A 166 2.09 -20.15 3.82
CA VAL A 166 3.37 -20.40 3.14
C VAL A 166 4.46 -19.43 3.61
N VAL A 167 4.15 -18.13 3.67
CA VAL A 167 5.08 -17.09 4.15
C VAL A 167 5.52 -17.34 5.57
N LEU A 168 4.58 -17.67 6.48
CA LEU A 168 4.88 -17.92 7.88
C LEU A 168 5.68 -19.22 8.09
N GLN A 169 5.43 -20.26 7.30
CA GLN A 169 6.23 -21.49 7.34
C GLN A 169 7.68 -21.25 6.93
N LEU A 170 7.91 -20.45 5.88
CA LEU A 170 9.25 -20.08 5.46
C LEU A 170 9.96 -19.22 6.51
N ALA A 171 9.27 -18.26 7.11
CA ALA A 171 9.83 -17.43 8.16
C ALA A 171 10.24 -18.23 9.40
N LYS A 172 9.44 -19.21 9.83
CA LYS A 172 9.77 -20.08 10.98
C LYS A 172 11.04 -20.88 10.76
N LYS A 173 11.26 -21.41 9.56
CA LYS A 173 12.49 -22.15 9.24
C LYS A 173 13.76 -21.30 9.40
N TRP A 174 13.70 -20.02 9.07
CA TRP A 174 14.82 -19.09 9.22
C TRP A 174 15.04 -18.60 10.64
N ASN A 175 14.00 -18.49 11.46
CA ASN A 175 14.11 -17.99 12.83
C ASN A 175 14.45 -19.10 13.86
N GLN A 176 14.59 -20.35 13.41
CA GLN A 176 15.03 -21.50 14.22
C GLN A 176 16.52 -21.85 14.03
N GLN A 177 17.21 -21.19 13.12
CA GLN A 177 18.67 -21.27 12.91
C GLN A 177 19.39 -20.12 13.62
#